data_d0b7f09d93ff37323fa604ed9011a498
#
_entry.id   d0b7f09d93ff37323fa604ed9011a498
#
_cell.length_a   1.000
_cell.length_b   1.000
_cell.length_c   1.000
_cell.angle_alpha   90.00
_cell.angle_beta   90.00
_cell.angle_gamma   90.00
#
_symmetry.space_group_name_H-M   'P 1'
#
loop_
_entity.id
_entity.type
_entity.pdbx_description
1 polymer ?
#
loop_
_entity_poly.entity_id
_entity_poly.type
_entity_poly.pdbx_seq_one_letter_code
_entity_poly.pdbx_strand_id
1 'polypeptide(L)'
;MIQGPVAIILAAGHGKRMKSEKAKVLHEVCGQPMIHYVVEAARQAGAKTIIVVVGYGADQVRAALADEPDILFATQTRQLGTGDAVKACHTILKDYQGPALVLVGDEPLIRPQPLADLLHRQHEDAAACLLGTAIVPDPTGFGRILRDSAGRFLRIVEQRDCNAEERVIAEVNPSCYVFDLPGLWDALDKLDTSNAQGEYYLTDAPSWLQSMGRKVVALPVLDADDILGVNTRQHLAQAHAIMQARIQDHWMTEGVSIVDPRNTYIDGRVTIGPDSVVFPFSVISGTVKIGSQCRIGPFAHLRDGTVLDDGVEVGAFVEVNRSHFEAGARARHLAYLGDAQVGSNANIGATAVTANFDGRDKHRTTIGANAMIGSGAILVAPVTIGAGATIGANAVVTKGQDVAGGQTVAGIPARPLPNR
;
A
#
# COMPACT_ATOMS: atom_id res chain seq x y z
N MET A 1 -19.34 -22.48 5.92
CA MET A 1 -20.07 -21.92 4.76
C MET A 1 -19.64 -20.48 4.57
N ILE A 2 -19.32 -20.08 3.36
CA ILE A 2 -18.97 -18.68 3.00
C ILE A 2 -20.22 -17.83 3.21
N GLN A 3 -20.08 -16.72 3.94
CA GLN A 3 -21.17 -15.80 4.26
C GLN A 3 -20.84 -14.38 3.78
N GLY A 4 -21.85 -13.64 3.33
CA GLY A 4 -21.69 -12.27 2.82
C GLY A 4 -21.05 -12.21 1.43
N PRO A 5 -20.83 -11.01 0.87
CA PRO A 5 -20.21 -10.83 -0.44
C PRO A 5 -18.80 -11.42 -0.50
N VAL A 6 -18.44 -12.00 -1.65
CA VAL A 6 -17.11 -12.55 -1.93
C VAL A 6 -16.39 -11.62 -2.90
N ALA A 7 -15.07 -11.46 -2.74
CA ALA A 7 -14.23 -10.84 -3.76
C ALA A 7 -13.34 -11.90 -4.43
N ILE A 8 -13.25 -11.86 -5.75
CA ILE A 8 -12.32 -12.65 -6.56
C ILE A 8 -11.31 -11.67 -7.17
N ILE A 9 -10.03 -11.79 -6.77
CA ILE A 9 -8.96 -10.89 -7.22
C ILE A 9 -8.04 -11.66 -8.17
N LEU A 10 -7.97 -11.22 -9.42
CA LEU A 10 -7.18 -11.87 -10.47
C LEU A 10 -5.70 -11.45 -10.36
N ALA A 11 -4.82 -12.36 -9.98
CA ALA A 11 -3.39 -12.15 -9.76
C ALA A 11 -2.50 -13.19 -10.47
N ALA A 12 -3.03 -13.93 -11.45
CA ALA A 12 -2.34 -15.04 -12.11
C ALA A 12 -1.43 -14.62 -13.30
N GLY A 13 -1.48 -13.34 -13.70
CA GLY A 13 -0.85 -12.84 -14.93
C GLY A 13 0.68 -12.79 -14.87
N HIS A 14 1.33 -13.07 -16.02
CA HIS A 14 2.80 -13.18 -16.13
C HIS A 14 3.56 -11.84 -16.00
N GLY A 15 2.92 -10.70 -16.25
CA GLY A 15 3.51 -9.37 -16.11
C GLY A 15 4.79 -9.10 -16.93
N LYS A 16 4.96 -9.72 -18.10
CA LYS A 16 6.20 -9.65 -18.93
C LYS A 16 6.73 -8.25 -19.19
N ARG A 17 5.83 -7.25 -19.29
CA ARG A 17 6.17 -5.84 -19.51
C ARG A 17 6.88 -5.18 -18.31
N MET A 18 6.77 -5.75 -17.11
CA MET A 18 7.48 -5.29 -15.92
C MET A 18 8.98 -5.63 -15.94
N LYS A 19 9.41 -6.56 -16.78
CA LYS A 19 10.79 -7.05 -16.87
C LYS A 19 11.37 -7.41 -15.49
N SER A 20 10.68 -8.26 -14.75
CA SER A 20 10.98 -8.63 -13.38
C SER A 20 10.63 -10.08 -13.12
N GLU A 21 11.39 -10.76 -12.27
CA GLU A 21 11.08 -12.08 -11.73
C GLU A 21 10.05 -12.02 -10.58
N LYS A 22 9.90 -10.83 -9.97
CA LYS A 22 8.89 -10.58 -8.95
C LYS A 22 7.51 -10.59 -9.62
N ALA A 23 6.54 -11.30 -9.04
CA ALA A 23 5.17 -11.30 -9.54
C ALA A 23 4.64 -9.87 -9.67
N LYS A 24 3.93 -9.55 -10.77
CA LYS A 24 3.51 -8.19 -11.11
C LYS A 24 2.80 -7.49 -9.96
N VAL A 25 1.86 -8.15 -9.33
CA VAL A 25 1.01 -7.62 -8.25
C VAL A 25 1.76 -7.37 -6.94
N LEU A 26 3.00 -7.84 -6.82
CA LEU A 26 3.86 -7.63 -5.65
C LEU A 26 4.78 -6.41 -5.77
N HIS A 27 4.82 -5.74 -6.94
CA HIS A 27 5.51 -4.45 -7.02
C HIS A 27 4.83 -3.44 -6.10
N GLU A 28 5.66 -2.69 -5.38
CA GLU A 28 5.18 -1.80 -4.34
C GLU A 28 4.75 -0.45 -4.90
N VAL A 29 3.67 0.08 -4.36
CA VAL A 29 3.23 1.46 -4.48
C VAL A 29 3.23 2.04 -3.07
N CYS A 30 3.95 3.12 -2.84
CA CYS A 30 4.08 3.75 -1.51
C CYS A 30 4.33 2.75 -0.38
N GLY A 31 5.33 1.86 -0.59
CA GLY A 31 5.82 0.90 0.40
C GLY A 31 4.98 -0.37 0.59
N GLN A 32 3.85 -0.52 -0.10
CA GLN A 32 3.03 -1.73 -0.01
C GLN A 32 2.86 -2.40 -1.38
N PRO A 33 2.89 -3.74 -1.47
CA PRO A 33 2.55 -4.46 -2.69
C PRO A 33 1.18 -4.06 -3.23
N MET A 34 1.04 -3.93 -4.55
CA MET A 34 -0.21 -3.52 -5.20
C MET A 34 -1.41 -4.36 -4.78
N ILE A 35 -1.22 -5.67 -4.63
CA ILE A 35 -2.29 -6.60 -4.26
C ILE A 35 -2.92 -6.26 -2.90
N HIS A 36 -2.15 -5.72 -1.93
CA HIS A 36 -2.69 -5.34 -0.62
C HIS A 36 -3.70 -4.21 -0.72
N TYR A 37 -3.48 -3.23 -1.61
CA TYR A 37 -4.45 -2.14 -1.82
C TYR A 37 -5.77 -2.67 -2.38
N VAL A 38 -5.71 -3.61 -3.33
CA VAL A 38 -6.92 -4.20 -3.92
C VAL A 38 -7.67 -5.07 -2.92
N VAL A 39 -6.93 -5.87 -2.12
CA VAL A 39 -7.49 -6.67 -1.02
C VAL A 39 -8.18 -5.78 -0.01
N GLU A 40 -7.53 -4.70 0.42
CA GLU A 40 -8.08 -3.79 1.42
C GLU A 40 -9.30 -3.02 0.88
N ALA A 41 -9.27 -2.58 -0.37
CA ALA A 41 -10.41 -1.95 -1.01
C ALA A 41 -11.63 -2.89 -1.09
N ALA A 42 -11.42 -4.15 -1.45
CA ALA A 42 -12.48 -5.16 -1.47
C ALA A 42 -13.05 -5.42 -0.06
N ARG A 43 -12.19 -5.49 0.96
CA ARG A 43 -12.58 -5.68 2.37
C ARG A 43 -13.42 -4.52 2.88
N GLN A 44 -12.97 -3.29 2.63
CA GLN A 44 -13.69 -2.07 3.01
C GLN A 44 -15.01 -1.90 2.25
N ALA A 45 -15.09 -2.40 1.01
CA ALA A 45 -16.34 -2.44 0.25
C ALA A 45 -17.36 -3.44 0.80
N GLY A 46 -16.98 -4.31 1.75
CA GLY A 46 -17.88 -5.24 2.43
C GLY A 46 -17.69 -6.71 2.06
N ALA A 47 -16.68 -7.06 1.25
CA ALA A 47 -16.34 -8.47 1.01
C ALA A 47 -15.92 -9.15 2.33
N LYS A 48 -16.48 -10.31 2.61
CA LYS A 48 -16.22 -11.09 3.83
C LYS A 48 -15.27 -12.26 3.61
N THR A 49 -15.11 -12.68 2.38
CA THR A 49 -14.15 -13.70 1.94
C THR A 49 -13.49 -13.19 0.68
N ILE A 50 -12.18 -13.26 0.63
CA ILE A 50 -11.39 -12.83 -0.54
C ILE A 50 -10.72 -14.05 -1.13
N ILE A 51 -10.89 -14.26 -2.44
CA ILE A 51 -10.24 -15.34 -3.18
C ILE A 51 -9.23 -14.71 -4.14
N VAL A 52 -7.96 -14.97 -3.92
CA VAL A 52 -6.89 -14.52 -4.81
C VAL A 52 -6.57 -15.62 -5.80
N VAL A 53 -6.79 -15.34 -7.08
CA VAL A 53 -6.44 -16.27 -8.17
C VAL A 53 -4.97 -16.10 -8.49
N VAL A 54 -4.18 -17.11 -8.18
CA VAL A 54 -2.72 -17.12 -8.40
C VAL A 54 -2.34 -18.00 -9.58
N GLY A 55 -1.19 -17.71 -10.19
CA GLY A 55 -0.65 -18.46 -11.31
C GLY A 55 0.85 -18.26 -11.42
N TYR A 56 1.32 -17.34 -12.28
CA TYR A 56 2.74 -16.98 -12.29
C TYR A 56 3.16 -16.36 -10.96
N GLY A 57 4.25 -16.89 -10.35
CA GLY A 57 4.73 -16.41 -9.05
C GLY A 57 3.78 -16.72 -7.87
N ALA A 58 2.97 -17.78 -7.99
CA ALA A 58 1.97 -18.17 -6.98
C ALA A 58 2.53 -18.23 -5.56
N ASP A 59 3.72 -18.83 -5.36
CA ASP A 59 4.33 -18.96 -4.04
C ASP A 59 4.71 -17.60 -3.45
N GLN A 60 5.17 -16.66 -4.29
CA GLN A 60 5.49 -15.30 -3.85
C GLN A 60 4.22 -14.56 -3.39
N VAL A 61 3.12 -14.69 -4.15
CA VAL A 61 1.83 -14.04 -3.80
C VAL A 61 1.24 -14.65 -2.53
N ARG A 62 1.28 -15.99 -2.40
CA ARG A 62 0.84 -16.69 -1.17
C ARG A 62 1.64 -16.25 0.05
N ALA A 63 2.97 -16.16 -0.08
CA ALA A 63 3.83 -15.71 1.01
C ALA A 63 3.57 -14.26 1.42
N ALA A 64 3.31 -13.37 0.46
CA ALA A 64 3.01 -11.97 0.74
C ALA A 64 1.66 -11.75 1.46
N LEU A 65 0.72 -12.69 1.34
CA LEU A 65 -0.62 -12.63 1.94
C LEU A 65 -0.83 -13.69 3.02
N ALA A 66 0.24 -14.31 3.53
CA ALA A 66 0.16 -15.45 4.46
C ALA A 66 -0.49 -15.09 5.81
N ASP A 67 -0.33 -13.85 6.24
CA ASP A 67 -0.85 -13.36 7.52
C ASP A 67 -2.31 -12.84 7.44
N GLU A 68 -2.94 -12.96 6.27
CA GLU A 68 -4.32 -12.49 6.03
C GLU A 68 -5.32 -13.65 6.18
N PRO A 69 -6.05 -13.76 7.31
CA PRO A 69 -6.83 -14.95 7.63
C PRO A 69 -8.12 -15.13 6.80
N ASP A 70 -8.59 -14.08 6.15
CA ASP A 70 -9.79 -14.04 5.32
C ASP A 70 -9.53 -14.36 3.84
N ILE A 71 -8.26 -14.65 3.46
CA ILE A 71 -7.87 -14.90 2.08
C ILE A 71 -7.80 -16.41 1.79
N LEU A 72 -8.49 -16.79 0.72
CA LEU A 72 -8.40 -18.10 0.10
C LEU A 72 -7.66 -17.99 -1.24
N PHE A 73 -7.04 -19.07 -1.69
CA PHE A 73 -6.30 -19.08 -2.96
C PHE A 73 -6.90 -20.09 -3.94
N ALA A 74 -7.21 -19.61 -5.13
CA ALA A 74 -7.47 -20.45 -6.29
C ALA A 74 -6.26 -20.46 -7.22
N THR A 75 -5.94 -21.60 -7.83
CA THR A 75 -4.76 -21.70 -8.72
C THR A 75 -5.21 -21.85 -10.17
N GLN A 76 -4.84 -20.88 -11.00
CA GLN A 76 -4.94 -20.98 -12.45
C GLN A 76 -3.69 -21.71 -12.97
N THR A 77 -3.84 -22.96 -13.38
CA THR A 77 -2.72 -23.80 -13.81
C THR A 77 -2.19 -23.46 -15.21
N ARG A 78 -3.06 -22.92 -16.08
CA ARG A 78 -2.72 -22.41 -17.41
C ARG A 78 -3.33 -21.02 -17.56
N GLN A 79 -2.57 -20.06 -18.04
CA GLN A 79 -3.06 -18.70 -18.29
C GLN A 79 -3.84 -18.64 -19.59
N LEU A 80 -5.08 -19.17 -19.58
CA LEU A 80 -5.96 -19.24 -20.74
C LEU A 80 -6.95 -18.06 -20.85
N GLY A 81 -6.75 -17.01 -20.06
CA GLY A 81 -7.57 -15.81 -20.05
C GLY A 81 -8.23 -15.52 -18.71
N THR A 82 -8.91 -14.38 -18.62
CA THR A 82 -9.55 -13.90 -17.38
C THR A 82 -10.77 -14.72 -16.98
N GLY A 83 -11.53 -15.24 -17.95
CA GLY A 83 -12.66 -16.15 -17.70
C GLY A 83 -12.19 -17.47 -17.08
N ASP A 84 -11.09 -18.04 -17.58
CA ASP A 84 -10.48 -19.26 -17.02
C ASP A 84 -9.94 -19.01 -15.60
N ALA A 85 -9.39 -17.83 -15.34
CA ALA A 85 -8.93 -17.45 -14.01
C ALA A 85 -10.09 -17.42 -12.98
N VAL A 86 -11.24 -16.86 -13.34
CA VAL A 86 -12.44 -16.88 -12.48
C VAL A 86 -12.96 -18.30 -12.31
N LYS A 87 -12.94 -19.11 -13.38
CA LYS A 87 -13.40 -20.51 -13.34
C LYS A 87 -12.58 -21.36 -12.36
N ALA A 88 -11.32 -21.03 -12.09
CA ALA A 88 -10.50 -21.69 -11.08
C ALA A 88 -11.07 -21.58 -9.65
N CYS A 89 -11.95 -20.60 -9.39
CA CYS A 89 -12.62 -20.43 -8.10
C CYS A 89 -13.83 -21.36 -7.91
N HIS A 90 -14.28 -22.07 -8.95
CA HIS A 90 -15.53 -22.84 -8.93
C HIS A 90 -15.60 -23.85 -7.79
N THR A 91 -14.53 -24.60 -7.53
CA THR A 91 -14.49 -25.61 -6.47
C THR A 91 -14.66 -25.00 -5.08
N ILE A 92 -14.12 -23.78 -4.86
CA ILE A 92 -14.21 -23.06 -3.59
C ILE A 92 -15.62 -22.49 -3.40
N LEU A 93 -16.26 -22.06 -4.48
CA LEU A 93 -17.52 -21.31 -4.46
C LEU A 93 -18.73 -22.14 -4.91
N LYS A 94 -18.61 -23.46 -5.11
CA LYS A 94 -19.66 -24.31 -5.65
C LYS A 94 -21.00 -24.25 -4.93
N ASP A 95 -20.96 -24.06 -3.59
CA ASP A 95 -22.13 -24.02 -2.72
C ASP A 95 -22.53 -22.58 -2.33
N TYR A 96 -21.85 -21.57 -2.89
CA TYR A 96 -22.12 -20.17 -2.59
C TYR A 96 -23.06 -19.57 -3.64
N GLN A 97 -24.11 -18.87 -3.19
CA GLN A 97 -25.19 -18.34 -4.04
C GLN A 97 -25.28 -16.79 -4.01
N GLY A 98 -24.31 -16.12 -3.39
CA GLY A 98 -24.32 -14.67 -3.23
C GLY A 98 -23.57 -13.90 -4.33
N PRO A 99 -23.44 -12.58 -4.16
CA PRO A 99 -22.71 -11.74 -5.10
C PRO A 99 -21.20 -11.95 -5.01
N ALA A 100 -20.54 -11.95 -6.18
CA ALA A 100 -19.09 -12.00 -6.30
C ALA A 100 -18.57 -10.72 -6.97
N LEU A 101 -17.77 -9.94 -6.25
CA LEU A 101 -17.00 -8.81 -6.75
C LEU A 101 -15.75 -9.35 -7.44
N VAL A 102 -15.56 -9.10 -8.73
CA VAL A 102 -14.36 -9.51 -9.47
C VAL A 102 -13.50 -8.31 -9.78
N LEU A 103 -12.25 -8.37 -9.37
CA LEU A 103 -11.26 -7.30 -9.52
C LEU A 103 -9.96 -7.84 -10.10
N VAL A 104 -9.12 -6.95 -10.64
CA VAL A 104 -7.76 -7.29 -11.06
C VAL A 104 -6.74 -6.79 -10.03
N GLY A 105 -5.75 -7.62 -9.70
CA GLY A 105 -4.79 -7.34 -8.62
C GLY A 105 -3.72 -6.29 -8.95
N ASP A 106 -3.72 -5.75 -10.15
CA ASP A 106 -2.77 -4.73 -10.63
C ASP A 106 -3.36 -3.32 -10.78
N GLU A 107 -4.55 -3.08 -10.21
CA GLU A 107 -5.18 -1.75 -10.11
C GLU A 107 -5.16 -1.25 -8.64
N PRO A 108 -3.99 -0.86 -8.11
CA PRO A 108 -3.83 -0.54 -6.69
C PRO A 108 -4.54 0.74 -6.24
N LEU A 109 -5.04 1.53 -7.17
CA LEU A 109 -5.69 2.81 -6.90
C LEU A 109 -7.21 2.71 -6.79
N ILE A 110 -7.79 1.50 -6.96
CA ILE A 110 -9.24 1.29 -6.85
C ILE A 110 -9.73 1.70 -5.46
N ARG A 111 -10.76 2.54 -5.40
CA ARG A 111 -11.34 3.02 -4.13
C ARG A 111 -12.44 2.09 -3.63
N PRO A 112 -12.59 1.95 -2.29
CA PRO A 112 -13.60 1.05 -1.71
C PRO A 112 -15.04 1.54 -1.92
N GLN A 113 -15.30 2.85 -1.92
CA GLN A 113 -16.65 3.39 -1.98
C GLN A 113 -17.38 3.01 -3.28
N PRO A 114 -16.82 3.20 -4.50
CA PRO A 114 -17.46 2.74 -5.72
C PRO A 114 -17.75 1.23 -5.74
N LEU A 115 -16.89 0.42 -5.12
CA LEU A 115 -17.08 -1.03 -5.00
C LEU A 115 -18.25 -1.38 -4.08
N ALA A 116 -18.38 -0.68 -2.96
CA ALA A 116 -19.50 -0.83 -2.04
C ALA A 116 -20.82 -0.43 -2.71
N ASP A 117 -20.82 0.66 -3.46
CA ASP A 117 -21.99 1.13 -4.22
C ASP A 117 -22.42 0.13 -5.30
N LEU A 118 -21.45 -0.51 -5.98
CA LEU A 118 -21.74 -1.58 -6.94
C LEU A 118 -22.36 -2.81 -6.26
N LEU A 119 -21.84 -3.24 -5.12
CA LEU A 119 -22.38 -4.37 -4.36
C LEU A 119 -23.82 -4.09 -3.90
N HIS A 120 -24.06 -2.89 -3.35
CA HIS A 120 -25.38 -2.48 -2.91
C HIS A 120 -26.38 -2.42 -4.07
N ARG A 121 -25.98 -1.79 -5.16
CA ARG A 121 -26.81 -1.63 -6.36
C ARG A 121 -27.13 -2.96 -7.05
N GLN A 122 -26.20 -3.91 -7.07
CA GLN A 122 -26.42 -5.25 -7.61
C GLN A 122 -27.56 -5.96 -6.86
N HIS A 123 -27.57 -5.82 -5.52
CA HIS A 123 -28.61 -6.40 -4.68
C HIS A 123 -29.98 -5.75 -4.95
N GLU A 124 -30.06 -4.42 -5.00
CA GLU A 124 -31.32 -3.68 -5.25
C GLU A 124 -31.88 -3.98 -6.65
N ASP A 125 -31.02 -4.01 -7.64
CA ASP A 125 -31.40 -4.23 -9.03
C ASP A 125 -31.69 -5.68 -9.39
N ALA A 126 -31.33 -6.64 -8.52
CA ALA A 126 -31.30 -8.07 -8.79
C ALA A 126 -30.61 -8.37 -10.13
N ALA A 127 -29.52 -7.65 -10.43
CA ALA A 127 -28.79 -7.78 -11.67
C ALA A 127 -27.91 -9.02 -11.66
N ALA A 128 -27.88 -9.77 -12.78
CA ALA A 128 -26.98 -10.91 -12.92
C ALA A 128 -25.53 -10.45 -13.08
N CYS A 129 -25.32 -9.26 -13.62
CA CYS A 129 -24.01 -8.61 -13.67
C CYS A 129 -24.15 -7.09 -13.59
N LEU A 130 -23.34 -6.48 -12.74
CA LEU A 130 -23.12 -5.05 -12.69
C LEU A 130 -21.67 -4.77 -13.03
N LEU A 131 -21.42 -3.88 -14.00
CA LEU A 131 -20.09 -3.46 -14.42
C LEU A 131 -19.81 -2.07 -13.83
N GLY A 132 -18.72 -1.92 -13.10
CA GLY A 132 -18.12 -0.61 -12.81
C GLY A 132 -17.33 -0.17 -14.04
N THR A 133 -17.70 0.96 -14.62
CA THR A 133 -17.04 1.53 -15.81
C THR A 133 -16.46 2.90 -15.49
N ALA A 134 -15.59 3.41 -16.36
CA ALA A 134 -15.05 4.77 -16.27
C ALA A 134 -15.15 5.46 -17.63
N ILE A 135 -15.27 6.78 -17.60
CA ILE A 135 -15.15 7.62 -18.80
C ILE A 135 -13.76 8.29 -18.76
N VAL A 136 -12.94 8.01 -19.76
CA VAL A 136 -11.55 8.47 -19.79
C VAL A 136 -11.24 9.28 -21.04
N PRO A 137 -10.32 10.27 -20.97
CA PRO A 137 -9.89 11.03 -22.14
C PRO A 137 -9.15 10.18 -23.18
N ASP A 138 -8.33 9.24 -22.72
CA ASP A 138 -7.61 8.27 -23.57
C ASP A 138 -8.02 6.84 -23.21
N PRO A 139 -8.87 6.20 -24.01
CA PRO A 139 -9.35 4.85 -23.73
C PRO A 139 -8.37 3.75 -24.18
N THR A 140 -7.20 4.10 -24.69
CA THR A 140 -6.23 3.14 -25.22
C THR A 140 -5.84 2.07 -24.22
N GLY A 141 -5.93 0.81 -24.61
CA GLY A 141 -5.56 -0.33 -23.78
C GLY A 141 -6.69 -0.99 -23.01
N PHE A 142 -7.87 -0.36 -22.94
CA PHE A 142 -9.03 -0.91 -22.26
C PHE A 142 -10.04 -1.55 -23.24
N GLY A 143 -10.92 -2.40 -22.74
CA GLY A 143 -12.16 -2.77 -23.42
C GLY A 143 -13.13 -1.59 -23.50
N ARG A 144 -13.91 -1.50 -24.54
CA ARG A 144 -14.92 -0.44 -24.75
C ARG A 144 -16.29 -0.91 -24.33
N ILE A 145 -17.04 -0.07 -23.68
CA ILE A 145 -18.44 -0.32 -23.36
C ILE A 145 -19.31 0.20 -24.52
N LEU A 146 -19.98 -0.72 -25.17
CA LEU A 146 -20.95 -0.39 -26.21
C LEU A 146 -22.36 -0.30 -25.59
N ARG A 147 -23.10 0.72 -26.01
CA ARG A 147 -24.49 0.96 -25.58
C ARG A 147 -25.42 1.00 -26.80
N ASP A 148 -26.67 0.59 -26.60
CA ASP A 148 -27.70 0.76 -27.62
C ASP A 148 -28.19 2.22 -27.68
N SER A 149 -29.10 2.51 -28.61
CA SER A 149 -29.69 3.85 -28.79
C SER A 149 -30.48 4.36 -27.60
N ALA A 150 -30.85 3.49 -26.66
CA ALA A 150 -31.51 3.83 -25.40
C ALA A 150 -30.52 3.99 -24.22
N GLY A 151 -29.20 3.92 -24.50
CA GLY A 151 -28.14 4.02 -23.49
C GLY A 151 -27.93 2.74 -22.65
N ARG A 152 -28.60 1.64 -23.00
CA ARG A 152 -28.44 0.38 -22.25
C ARG A 152 -27.17 -0.33 -22.68
N PHE A 153 -26.53 -1.06 -21.73
CA PHE A 153 -25.38 -1.91 -22.04
C PHE A 153 -25.70 -2.88 -23.17
N LEU A 154 -24.78 -2.99 -24.13
CA LEU A 154 -24.89 -3.91 -25.25
C LEU A 154 -23.83 -5.00 -25.17
N ARG A 155 -22.56 -4.62 -25.12
CA ARG A 155 -21.41 -5.55 -25.03
C ARG A 155 -20.12 -4.79 -24.67
N ILE A 156 -19.10 -5.55 -24.32
CA ILE A 156 -17.70 -5.07 -24.23
C ILE A 156 -16.97 -5.51 -25.50
N VAL A 157 -16.11 -4.64 -26.03
CA VAL A 157 -15.19 -4.98 -27.13
C VAL A 157 -13.76 -4.70 -26.66
N GLU A 158 -12.93 -5.73 -26.63
CA GLU A 158 -11.53 -5.59 -26.22
C GLU A 158 -10.75 -4.71 -27.22
N GLN A 159 -9.73 -3.97 -26.70
CA GLN A 159 -8.92 -3.04 -27.53
C GLN A 159 -8.45 -3.60 -28.86
N ARG A 160 -8.07 -4.89 -28.90
CA ARG A 160 -7.52 -5.54 -30.09
C ARG A 160 -8.60 -5.92 -31.11
N ASP A 161 -9.82 -6.09 -30.64
CA ASP A 161 -10.98 -6.47 -31.43
C ASP A 161 -11.80 -5.26 -31.89
N CYS A 162 -11.47 -4.02 -31.40
CA CYS A 162 -12.17 -2.79 -31.77
C CYS A 162 -11.94 -2.39 -33.24
N ASN A 163 -13.01 -2.05 -33.93
CA ASN A 163 -12.97 -1.30 -35.19
C ASN A 163 -12.65 0.19 -34.96
N ALA A 164 -12.61 1.01 -36.02
CA ALA A 164 -12.22 2.42 -35.93
C ALA A 164 -13.23 3.26 -35.14
N GLU A 165 -14.52 2.98 -35.24
CA GLU A 165 -15.59 3.70 -34.53
C GLU A 165 -15.63 3.31 -33.05
N GLU A 166 -15.40 2.05 -32.74
CA GLU A 166 -15.36 1.55 -31.36
C GLU A 166 -14.14 2.08 -30.58
N ARG A 167 -13.00 2.28 -31.24
CA ARG A 167 -11.76 2.75 -30.60
C ARG A 167 -11.87 4.13 -29.95
N VAL A 168 -12.75 5.01 -30.44
CA VAL A 168 -12.92 6.37 -29.91
C VAL A 168 -13.95 6.46 -28.79
N ILE A 169 -14.61 5.36 -28.45
CA ILE A 169 -15.54 5.32 -27.31
C ILE A 169 -14.77 5.56 -26.03
N ALA A 170 -15.16 6.60 -25.28
CA ALA A 170 -14.49 7.02 -24.04
C ALA A 170 -14.87 6.19 -22.81
N GLU A 171 -16.01 5.48 -22.84
CA GLU A 171 -16.41 4.61 -21.74
C GLU A 171 -15.70 3.27 -21.85
N VAL A 172 -14.97 2.93 -20.77
CA VAL A 172 -14.08 1.77 -20.75
C VAL A 172 -14.43 0.76 -19.65
N ASN A 173 -14.01 -0.47 -19.87
CA ASN A 173 -14.11 -1.57 -18.93
C ASN A 173 -12.76 -1.81 -18.21
N PRO A 174 -12.65 -1.52 -16.92
CA PRO A 174 -11.46 -1.79 -16.12
C PRO A 174 -11.47 -3.18 -15.47
N SER A 175 -12.32 -4.09 -15.89
CA SER A 175 -12.50 -5.42 -15.29
C SER A 175 -12.96 -5.39 -13.83
N CYS A 176 -13.85 -4.47 -13.51
CA CYS A 176 -14.53 -4.37 -12.21
C CYS A 176 -15.99 -4.82 -12.36
N TYR A 177 -16.35 -5.95 -11.74
CA TYR A 177 -17.68 -6.54 -11.89
C TYR A 177 -18.26 -6.97 -10.54
N VAL A 178 -19.58 -6.92 -10.42
CA VAL A 178 -20.32 -7.69 -9.42
C VAL A 178 -21.23 -8.66 -10.15
N PHE A 179 -20.99 -9.93 -10.01
CA PHE A 179 -21.80 -11.00 -10.59
C PHE A 179 -22.70 -11.67 -9.55
N ASP A 180 -23.90 -12.05 -9.97
CA ASP A 180 -24.66 -13.12 -9.35
C ASP A 180 -23.96 -14.45 -9.70
N LEU A 181 -23.50 -15.17 -8.70
CA LEU A 181 -22.54 -16.26 -8.93
C LEU A 181 -23.12 -17.45 -9.73
N PRO A 182 -24.37 -17.93 -9.48
CA PRO A 182 -24.94 -18.97 -10.32
C PRO A 182 -25.00 -18.60 -11.81
N GLY A 183 -25.40 -17.35 -12.10
CA GLY A 183 -25.41 -16.85 -13.47
C GLY A 183 -24.02 -16.76 -14.09
N LEU A 184 -23.00 -16.40 -13.28
CA LEU A 184 -21.63 -16.34 -13.77
C LEU A 184 -21.12 -17.71 -14.23
N TRP A 185 -21.38 -18.78 -13.48
CA TRP A 185 -20.96 -20.14 -13.88
C TRP A 185 -21.58 -20.55 -15.20
N ASP A 186 -22.88 -20.30 -15.39
CA ASP A 186 -23.57 -20.56 -16.64
C ASP A 186 -22.95 -19.81 -17.82
N ALA A 187 -22.57 -18.54 -17.63
CA ALA A 187 -21.92 -17.72 -18.66
C ALA A 187 -20.49 -18.19 -18.96
N LEU A 188 -19.70 -18.53 -17.93
CA LEU A 188 -18.33 -19.01 -18.11
C LEU A 188 -18.24 -20.33 -18.89
N ASP A 189 -19.27 -21.18 -18.81
CA ASP A 189 -19.32 -22.42 -19.60
C ASP A 189 -19.63 -22.18 -21.09
N LYS A 190 -20.06 -20.98 -21.47
CA LYS A 190 -20.32 -20.57 -22.86
C LYS A 190 -19.17 -19.82 -23.51
N LEU A 191 -18.17 -19.42 -22.73
CA LEU A 191 -17.03 -18.69 -23.27
C LEU A 191 -16.23 -19.56 -24.24
N ASP A 192 -15.75 -18.94 -25.30
CA ASP A 192 -14.86 -19.55 -26.27
C ASP A 192 -13.58 -18.74 -26.47
N THR A 193 -12.72 -19.18 -27.36
CA THR A 193 -11.45 -18.53 -27.68
C THR A 193 -11.42 -17.89 -29.07
N SER A 194 -12.59 -17.61 -29.65
CA SER A 194 -12.76 -17.04 -30.99
C SER A 194 -12.53 -15.52 -30.98
N ASN A 195 -11.35 -15.08 -30.48
CA ASN A 195 -10.97 -13.68 -30.35
C ASN A 195 -9.49 -13.48 -30.74
N ALA A 196 -9.05 -12.21 -30.82
CA ALA A 196 -7.69 -11.83 -31.27
C ALA A 196 -6.55 -12.42 -30.42
N GLN A 197 -6.80 -12.82 -29.18
CA GLN A 197 -5.79 -13.38 -28.27
C GLN A 197 -5.87 -14.90 -28.12
N GLY A 198 -6.96 -15.53 -28.54
CA GLY A 198 -7.21 -16.97 -28.35
C GLY A 198 -7.42 -17.31 -26.86
N GLU A 199 -8.01 -16.42 -26.07
CA GLU A 199 -8.21 -16.55 -24.63
C GLU A 199 -9.70 -16.58 -24.26
N TYR A 200 -10.04 -17.18 -23.12
CA TYR A 200 -11.39 -17.08 -22.54
C TYR A 200 -11.55 -15.72 -21.88
N TYR A 201 -12.21 -14.79 -22.56
CA TYR A 201 -12.42 -13.44 -22.05
C TYR A 201 -13.58 -13.39 -21.05
N LEU A 202 -13.30 -12.95 -19.82
CA LEU A 202 -14.37 -12.65 -18.84
C LEU A 202 -15.32 -11.55 -19.37
N THR A 203 -14.80 -10.65 -20.20
CA THR A 203 -15.55 -9.55 -20.82
C THR A 203 -16.69 -10.01 -21.73
N ASP A 204 -16.70 -11.28 -22.15
CA ASP A 204 -17.81 -11.84 -22.89
C ASP A 204 -18.96 -12.34 -21.99
N ALA A 205 -18.69 -12.64 -20.72
CA ALA A 205 -19.68 -13.17 -19.79
C ALA A 205 -20.92 -12.24 -19.60
N PRO A 206 -20.79 -10.90 -19.49
CA PRO A 206 -21.96 -10.02 -19.43
C PRO A 206 -22.88 -10.13 -20.66
N SER A 207 -22.32 -10.27 -21.86
CA SER A 207 -23.11 -10.44 -23.11
C SER A 207 -23.82 -11.78 -23.14
N TRP A 208 -23.19 -12.84 -22.66
CA TRP A 208 -23.85 -14.15 -22.53
C TRP A 208 -24.99 -14.10 -21.51
N LEU A 209 -24.82 -13.47 -20.35
CA LEU A 209 -25.91 -13.27 -19.38
C LEU A 209 -27.09 -12.54 -20.01
N GLN A 210 -26.82 -11.47 -20.78
CA GLN A 210 -27.85 -10.71 -21.44
C GLN A 210 -28.60 -11.57 -22.49
N SER A 211 -27.88 -12.40 -23.26
CA SER A 211 -28.50 -13.32 -24.25
C SER A 211 -29.41 -14.36 -23.60
N MET A 212 -29.16 -14.71 -22.33
CA MET A 212 -30.03 -15.58 -21.51
C MET A 212 -31.22 -14.83 -20.90
N GLY A 213 -31.44 -13.56 -21.27
CA GLY A 213 -32.49 -12.72 -20.70
C GLY A 213 -32.22 -12.20 -19.28
N ARG A 214 -30.98 -12.32 -18.78
CA ARG A 214 -30.59 -11.84 -17.46
C ARG A 214 -30.26 -10.34 -17.51
N LYS A 215 -30.56 -9.61 -16.44
CA LYS A 215 -30.29 -8.16 -16.33
C LYS A 215 -28.79 -7.90 -16.19
N VAL A 216 -28.26 -7.08 -17.10
CA VAL A 216 -26.85 -6.60 -17.06
C VAL A 216 -26.87 -5.07 -17.11
N VAL A 217 -26.11 -4.42 -16.22
CA VAL A 217 -26.03 -2.96 -16.11
C VAL A 217 -24.57 -2.52 -16.07
N ALA A 218 -24.23 -1.47 -16.83
CA ALA A 218 -22.93 -0.82 -16.79
C ALA A 218 -23.07 0.60 -16.21
N LEU A 219 -22.30 0.90 -15.16
CA LEU A 219 -22.36 2.15 -14.41
C LEU A 219 -21.00 2.85 -14.42
N PRO A 220 -20.92 4.09 -14.91
CA PRO A 220 -19.68 4.87 -14.91
C PRO A 220 -19.45 5.50 -13.52
N VAL A 221 -19.06 4.68 -12.55
CA VAL A 221 -18.87 5.05 -11.14
C VAL A 221 -17.39 5.14 -10.74
N LEU A 222 -16.48 4.72 -11.64
CA LEU A 222 -15.04 4.76 -11.39
C LEU A 222 -14.42 5.99 -12.04
N ASP A 223 -13.46 6.60 -11.34
CA ASP A 223 -12.65 7.67 -11.89
C ASP A 223 -11.47 7.10 -12.73
N ALA A 224 -10.91 7.94 -13.59
CA ALA A 224 -9.76 7.56 -14.43
C ALA A 224 -8.56 7.07 -13.62
N ASP A 225 -8.34 7.65 -12.44
CA ASP A 225 -7.26 7.23 -11.55
C ASP A 225 -7.51 5.85 -10.92
N ASP A 226 -8.77 5.52 -10.59
CA ASP A 226 -9.13 4.24 -9.97
C ASP A 226 -8.74 3.04 -10.83
N ILE A 227 -8.79 3.22 -12.16
CA ILE A 227 -8.61 2.17 -13.15
C ILE A 227 -7.21 2.09 -13.74
N LEU A 228 -6.24 2.77 -13.15
CA LEU A 228 -4.85 2.72 -13.63
C LEU A 228 -4.22 1.35 -13.38
N GLY A 229 -4.28 0.49 -14.40
CA GLY A 229 -3.62 -0.82 -14.38
C GLY A 229 -2.10 -0.71 -14.53
N VAL A 230 -1.35 -1.20 -13.54
CA VAL A 230 0.11 -1.16 -13.52
C VAL A 230 0.70 -2.30 -14.34
N ASN A 231 1.08 -2.00 -15.56
CA ASN A 231 1.61 -2.98 -16.51
C ASN A 231 3.09 -2.74 -16.88
N THR A 232 3.62 -1.55 -16.57
CA THR A 232 5.01 -1.13 -16.87
C THR A 232 5.57 -0.36 -15.67
N ARG A 233 6.89 -0.11 -15.68
CA ARG A 233 7.53 0.74 -14.66
C ARG A 233 7.07 2.20 -14.72
N GLN A 234 6.66 2.68 -15.89
CA GLN A 234 6.07 4.00 -16.06
C GLN A 234 4.70 4.08 -15.37
N HIS A 235 3.83 3.07 -15.59
CA HIS A 235 2.54 3.00 -14.87
C HIS A 235 2.75 2.87 -13.35
N LEU A 236 3.78 2.12 -12.91
CA LEU A 236 4.11 2.03 -11.49
C LEU A 236 4.48 3.41 -10.90
N ALA A 237 5.32 4.17 -11.60
CA ALA A 237 5.68 5.53 -11.17
C ALA A 237 4.47 6.48 -11.14
N GLN A 238 3.56 6.37 -12.11
CA GLN A 238 2.31 7.12 -12.12
C GLN A 238 1.40 6.75 -10.94
N ALA A 239 1.24 5.44 -10.66
CA ALA A 239 0.48 4.97 -9.51
C ALA A 239 1.08 5.47 -8.18
N HIS A 240 2.42 5.50 -8.06
CA HIS A 240 3.09 6.11 -6.92
C HIS A 240 2.71 7.58 -6.73
N ALA A 241 2.75 8.38 -7.80
CA ALA A 241 2.45 9.81 -7.72
C ALA A 241 1.01 10.07 -7.26
N ILE A 242 0.04 9.33 -7.82
CA ILE A 242 -1.38 9.45 -7.45
C ILE A 242 -1.60 8.99 -6.00
N MET A 243 -1.03 7.86 -5.60
CA MET A 243 -1.17 7.36 -4.24
C MET A 243 -0.52 8.30 -3.21
N GLN A 244 0.67 8.87 -3.52
CA GLN A 244 1.28 9.90 -2.67
C GLN A 244 0.36 11.10 -2.48
N ALA A 245 -0.25 11.59 -3.54
CA ALA A 245 -1.20 12.69 -3.42
C ALA A 245 -2.37 12.35 -2.50
N ARG A 246 -2.94 11.14 -2.62
CA ARG A 246 -4.04 10.67 -1.74
C ARG A 246 -3.61 10.53 -0.27
N ILE A 247 -2.43 9.96 -0.01
CA ILE A 247 -1.89 9.80 1.35
C ILE A 247 -1.67 11.18 1.99
N GLN A 248 -1.08 12.10 1.27
CA GLN A 248 -0.78 13.44 1.76
C GLN A 248 -2.05 14.26 2.00
N ASP A 249 -3.02 14.18 1.10
CA ASP A 249 -4.32 14.85 1.24
C ASP A 249 -5.08 14.33 2.47
N HIS A 250 -5.05 13.01 2.69
CA HIS A 250 -5.61 12.41 3.90
C HIS A 250 -4.98 13.02 5.15
N TRP A 251 -3.66 13.03 5.28
CA TRP A 251 -3.01 13.58 6.48
C TRP A 251 -3.22 15.09 6.64
N MET A 252 -3.26 15.86 5.56
CA MET A 252 -3.61 17.28 5.62
C MET A 252 -5.05 17.49 6.10
N THR A 253 -5.98 16.64 5.71
CA THR A 253 -7.37 16.65 6.20
C THR A 253 -7.45 16.30 7.69
N GLU A 254 -6.59 15.40 8.17
CA GLU A 254 -6.49 15.02 9.58
C GLU A 254 -5.67 16.03 10.43
N GLY A 255 -5.35 17.20 9.89
CA GLY A 255 -4.72 18.30 10.62
C GLY A 255 -3.19 18.28 10.66
N VAL A 256 -2.54 17.53 9.76
CA VAL A 256 -1.09 17.54 9.57
C VAL A 256 -0.70 18.60 8.55
N SER A 257 0.34 19.41 8.85
CA SER A 257 0.89 20.36 7.89
C SER A 257 2.02 19.71 7.07
N ILE A 258 1.82 19.55 5.76
CA ILE A 258 2.88 19.12 4.82
C ILE A 258 3.29 20.35 4.01
N VAL A 259 4.48 20.90 4.27
CA VAL A 259 4.92 22.20 3.72
C VAL A 259 5.11 22.15 2.20
N ASP A 260 5.64 21.05 1.69
CA ASP A 260 5.80 20.83 0.25
C ASP A 260 5.44 19.37 -0.09
N PRO A 261 4.18 19.09 -0.42
CA PRO A 261 3.74 17.74 -0.75
C PRO A 261 4.51 17.11 -1.92
N ARG A 262 4.94 17.90 -2.92
CA ARG A 262 5.63 17.38 -4.10
C ARG A 262 7.02 16.80 -3.81
N ASN A 263 7.67 17.31 -2.76
CA ASN A 263 9.01 16.92 -2.36
C ASN A 263 9.02 16.22 -0.99
N THR A 264 7.92 15.60 -0.60
CA THR A 264 7.79 14.83 0.64
C THR A 264 7.28 13.44 0.29
N TYR A 265 7.91 12.39 0.83
CA TYR A 265 7.47 11.01 0.63
C TYR A 265 6.95 10.42 1.93
N ILE A 266 5.72 9.89 1.90
CA ILE A 266 5.07 9.24 3.04
C ILE A 266 4.56 7.87 2.60
N ASP A 267 5.02 6.81 3.25
CA ASP A 267 4.57 5.43 3.02
C ASP A 267 3.08 5.27 3.42
N GLY A 268 2.36 4.40 2.75
CA GLY A 268 0.94 4.13 3.03
C GLY A 268 0.65 3.53 4.42
N ARG A 269 1.69 3.06 5.14
CA ARG A 269 1.58 2.47 6.49
C ARG A 269 1.92 3.45 7.61
N VAL A 270 2.29 4.69 7.28
CA VAL A 270 2.62 5.73 8.25
C VAL A 270 1.35 6.25 8.92
N THR A 271 1.45 6.56 10.21
CA THR A 271 0.41 7.29 10.94
C THR A 271 0.99 8.57 11.54
N ILE A 272 0.23 9.69 11.47
CA ILE A 272 0.71 11.01 11.92
C ILE A 272 -0.40 11.68 12.74
N GLY A 273 -0.07 12.09 13.95
CA GLY A 273 -0.98 12.85 14.82
C GLY A 273 -1.16 14.30 14.37
N PRO A 274 -2.30 14.95 14.73
CA PRO A 274 -2.64 16.31 14.34
C PRO A 274 -1.62 17.33 14.85
N ASP A 275 -1.61 18.52 14.24
CA ASP A 275 -0.68 19.62 14.51
C ASP A 275 0.80 19.30 14.26
N SER A 276 1.12 18.13 13.71
CA SER A 276 2.46 17.79 13.26
C SER A 276 2.81 18.48 11.95
N VAL A 277 4.09 18.84 11.78
CA VAL A 277 4.57 19.54 10.57
C VAL A 277 5.66 18.71 9.91
N VAL A 278 5.48 18.39 8.63
CA VAL A 278 6.46 17.70 7.79
C VAL A 278 7.05 18.69 6.79
N PHE A 279 8.37 18.92 6.89
CA PHE A 279 9.11 19.83 6.04
C PHE A 279 9.61 19.15 4.75
N PRO A 280 9.96 19.93 3.71
CA PRO A 280 10.34 19.40 2.40
C PRO A 280 11.49 18.41 2.44
N PHE A 281 11.52 17.53 1.44
CA PHE A 281 12.55 16.51 1.22
C PHE A 281 12.67 15.47 2.34
N SER A 282 11.65 15.36 3.18
CA SER A 282 11.56 14.30 4.18
C SER A 282 11.04 13.01 3.55
N VAL A 283 11.64 11.88 3.94
CA VAL A 283 11.23 10.54 3.53
C VAL A 283 10.80 9.77 4.77
N ILE A 284 9.54 9.35 4.80
CA ILE A 284 8.95 8.58 5.90
C ILE A 284 8.53 7.24 5.32
N SER A 285 9.30 6.18 5.59
CA SER A 285 9.18 4.88 4.93
C SER A 285 9.00 3.73 5.91
N GLY A 286 8.12 2.80 5.57
CA GLY A 286 7.78 1.65 6.40
C GLY A 286 6.66 1.96 7.40
N THR A 287 6.59 1.14 8.45
CA THR A 287 5.62 1.30 9.55
C THR A 287 6.17 2.31 10.55
N VAL A 288 5.86 3.58 10.34
CA VAL A 288 6.27 4.70 11.20
C VAL A 288 5.05 5.28 11.90
N LYS A 289 5.18 5.53 13.21
CA LYS A 289 4.15 6.19 14.02
C LYS A 289 4.66 7.52 14.52
N ILE A 290 3.96 8.60 14.24
CA ILE A 290 4.29 9.95 14.64
C ILE A 290 3.13 10.49 15.47
N GLY A 291 3.41 10.95 16.69
CA GLY A 291 2.45 11.59 17.58
C GLY A 291 2.03 12.98 17.10
N SER A 292 1.32 13.69 17.95
CA SER A 292 0.85 15.05 17.69
C SER A 292 1.95 16.09 17.92
N GLN A 293 1.83 17.26 17.27
CA GLN A 293 2.73 18.41 17.46
C GLN A 293 4.22 18.12 17.19
N CYS A 294 4.50 17.09 16.40
CA CYS A 294 5.86 16.74 15.97
C CYS A 294 6.37 17.66 14.86
N ARG A 295 7.69 17.80 14.75
CA ARG A 295 8.35 18.55 13.68
C ARG A 295 9.36 17.67 12.97
N ILE A 296 9.12 17.36 11.69
CA ILE A 296 9.89 16.38 10.92
C ILE A 296 10.54 17.06 9.71
N GLY A 297 11.87 17.00 9.64
CA GLY A 297 12.63 17.53 8.51
C GLY A 297 13.13 18.96 8.71
N PRO A 298 13.60 19.64 7.62
CA PRO A 298 13.70 19.10 6.25
C PRO A 298 14.76 18.00 6.12
N PHE A 299 14.71 17.23 5.02
CA PHE A 299 15.69 16.15 4.73
C PHE A 299 15.79 15.09 5.84
N ALA A 300 14.73 14.84 6.61
CA ALA A 300 14.69 13.76 7.57
C ALA A 300 14.38 12.43 6.89
N HIS A 301 14.98 11.34 7.40
CA HIS A 301 14.65 10.00 6.96
C HIS A 301 14.17 9.15 8.14
N LEU A 302 12.87 8.97 8.25
CA LEU A 302 12.27 8.06 9.21
C LEU A 302 12.04 6.71 8.54
N ARG A 303 12.59 5.65 9.14
CA ARG A 303 12.54 4.30 8.59
C ARG A 303 11.66 3.39 9.43
N ASP A 304 11.40 2.22 8.87
CA ASP A 304 10.54 1.20 9.46
C ASP A 304 10.80 0.94 10.95
N GLY A 305 9.73 0.79 11.73
CA GLY A 305 9.78 0.57 13.18
C GLY A 305 10.13 1.82 14.00
N THR A 306 10.08 3.03 13.42
CA THR A 306 10.24 4.29 14.15
C THR A 306 8.93 4.70 14.81
N VAL A 307 9.00 5.06 16.10
CA VAL A 307 7.91 5.63 16.88
C VAL A 307 8.35 6.96 17.46
N LEU A 308 7.60 8.01 17.21
CA LEU A 308 7.81 9.34 17.78
C LEU A 308 6.57 9.70 18.60
N ASP A 309 6.73 9.93 19.91
CA ASP A 309 5.66 10.42 20.75
C ASP A 309 5.40 11.91 20.50
N ASP A 310 4.45 12.51 21.23
CA ASP A 310 4.03 13.89 21.02
C ASP A 310 5.17 14.92 21.21
N GLY A 311 5.20 15.95 20.38
CA GLY A 311 6.13 17.06 20.46
C GLY A 311 7.60 16.72 20.14
N VAL A 312 7.85 15.55 19.54
CA VAL A 312 9.21 15.17 19.12
C VAL A 312 9.68 16.00 17.94
N GLU A 313 10.95 16.38 17.95
CA GLU A 313 11.59 17.08 16.84
C GLU A 313 12.69 16.24 16.20
N VAL A 314 12.53 15.89 14.93
CA VAL A 314 13.54 15.25 14.08
C VAL A 314 13.87 16.20 12.93
N GLY A 315 15.06 16.80 12.97
CA GLY A 315 15.42 17.87 12.05
C GLY A 315 16.26 17.43 10.83
N ALA A 316 17.03 18.37 10.31
CA ALA A 316 17.70 18.23 9.02
C ALA A 316 18.77 17.13 9.03
N PHE A 317 18.72 16.25 8.00
CA PHE A 317 19.67 15.16 7.77
C PHE A 317 19.77 14.19 8.94
N VAL A 318 18.68 14.00 9.68
CA VAL A 318 18.59 12.99 10.74
C VAL A 318 17.94 11.73 10.16
N GLU A 319 18.60 10.60 10.38
CA GLU A 319 18.04 9.28 10.05
C GLU A 319 17.67 8.57 11.35
N VAL A 320 16.43 8.07 11.43
CA VAL A 320 15.91 7.28 12.55
C VAL A 320 15.41 5.93 12.04
N ASN A 321 15.82 4.85 12.70
CA ASN A 321 15.49 3.49 12.27
C ASN A 321 15.23 2.56 13.47
N ARG A 322 14.06 1.91 13.53
CA ARG A 322 13.65 1.02 14.63
C ARG A 322 13.89 1.62 16.02
N SER A 323 13.54 2.88 16.18
CA SER A 323 13.80 3.64 17.40
C SER A 323 12.53 4.29 17.93
N HIS A 324 12.46 4.46 19.24
CA HIS A 324 11.36 5.12 19.90
C HIS A 324 11.87 6.40 20.60
N PHE A 325 11.24 7.53 20.29
CA PHE A 325 11.47 8.81 20.90
C PHE A 325 10.27 9.16 21.78
N GLU A 326 10.51 9.28 23.07
CA GLU A 326 9.49 9.71 24.01
C GLU A 326 9.22 11.22 23.90
N ALA A 327 8.10 11.67 24.49
CA ALA A 327 7.57 13.01 24.32
C ALA A 327 8.62 14.14 24.52
N GLY A 328 8.63 15.07 23.57
CA GLY A 328 9.52 16.24 23.59
C GLY A 328 11.00 15.96 23.35
N ALA A 329 11.39 14.71 23.05
CA ALA A 329 12.77 14.39 22.67
C ALA A 329 13.16 15.06 21.34
N ARG A 330 14.45 15.39 21.18
CA ARG A 330 14.92 16.19 20.06
C ARG A 330 16.19 15.65 19.45
N ALA A 331 16.20 15.53 18.11
CA ALA A 331 17.38 15.25 17.29
C ALA A 331 17.32 16.18 16.06
N ARG A 332 17.88 17.37 16.15
CA ARG A 332 17.61 18.43 15.17
C ARG A 332 18.55 18.46 13.99
N HIS A 333 19.71 17.82 14.07
CA HIS A 333 20.77 18.00 13.06
C HIS A 333 21.62 16.74 12.85
N LEU A 334 21.78 16.28 11.59
CA LEU A 334 22.85 15.39 11.11
C LEU A 334 23.13 14.16 12.02
N ALA A 335 22.14 13.50 12.56
CA ALA A 335 22.33 12.38 13.49
C ALA A 335 21.85 11.04 12.88
N TYR A 336 22.47 9.94 13.31
CA TYR A 336 21.95 8.59 13.03
C TYR A 336 21.55 7.91 14.32
N LEU A 337 20.28 7.50 14.39
CA LEU A 337 19.68 6.88 15.56
C LEU A 337 19.01 5.56 15.16
N GLY A 338 19.75 4.48 15.32
CA GLY A 338 19.31 3.13 15.02
C GLY A 338 19.17 2.29 16.29
N ASP A 339 18.07 1.52 16.40
CA ASP A 339 17.76 0.63 17.54
C ASP A 339 17.86 1.36 18.89
N ALA A 340 17.38 2.63 18.96
CA ALA A 340 17.50 3.49 20.11
C ALA A 340 16.15 3.70 20.84
N GLN A 341 16.22 3.70 22.18
CA GLN A 341 15.17 4.25 23.03
C GLN A 341 15.65 5.62 23.52
N VAL A 342 14.95 6.69 23.17
CA VAL A 342 15.30 8.07 23.54
C VAL A 342 14.24 8.61 24.49
N GLY A 343 14.62 8.83 25.74
CA GLY A 343 13.73 9.26 26.81
C GLY A 343 13.22 10.69 26.62
N SER A 344 12.15 10.99 27.34
CA SER A 344 11.43 12.27 27.22
C SER A 344 12.35 13.48 27.44
N ASN A 345 12.17 14.53 26.62
CA ASN A 345 12.97 15.73 26.58
C ASN A 345 14.48 15.54 26.41
N ALA A 346 14.98 14.35 26.10
CA ALA A 346 16.39 14.15 25.80
C ALA A 346 16.79 14.92 24.54
N ASN A 347 18.00 15.46 24.53
CA ASN A 347 18.53 16.24 23.42
C ASN A 347 19.72 15.52 22.78
N ILE A 348 19.59 15.20 21.50
CA ILE A 348 20.63 14.56 20.69
C ILE A 348 21.37 15.65 19.91
N GLY A 349 22.66 15.81 20.20
CA GLY A 349 23.52 16.78 19.53
C GLY A 349 23.78 16.46 18.06
N ALA A 350 24.19 17.46 17.31
CA ALA A 350 24.52 17.33 15.91
C ALA A 350 25.60 16.27 15.69
N THR A 351 25.50 15.48 14.62
CA THR A 351 26.43 14.39 14.25
C THR A 351 26.60 13.27 15.30
N ALA A 352 25.71 13.20 16.29
CA ALA A 352 25.70 12.07 17.23
C ALA A 352 25.23 10.77 16.54
N VAL A 353 25.83 9.65 16.93
CA VAL A 353 25.58 8.35 16.33
C VAL A 353 25.35 7.29 17.40
N THR A 354 24.29 6.50 17.28
CA THR A 354 24.19 5.21 17.95
C THR A 354 24.84 4.16 17.07
N ALA A 355 26.05 3.71 17.44
CA ALA A 355 26.76 2.65 16.73
C ALA A 355 26.15 1.30 17.12
N ASN A 356 25.03 0.95 16.47
CA ASN A 356 24.16 -0.15 16.83
C ASN A 356 24.53 -1.51 16.19
N PHE A 357 25.44 -1.54 15.22
CA PHE A 357 25.85 -2.75 14.52
C PHE A 357 27.31 -3.08 14.78
N ASP A 358 27.61 -4.29 15.23
CA ASP A 358 28.96 -4.73 15.59
C ASP A 358 29.66 -5.55 14.49
N GLY A 359 29.09 -5.57 13.28
CA GLY A 359 29.55 -6.38 12.15
C GLY A 359 28.80 -7.70 12.01
N ARG A 360 28.04 -8.11 13.02
CA ARG A 360 27.25 -9.35 13.05
C ARG A 360 25.82 -9.10 13.51
N ASP A 361 25.65 -8.50 14.68
CA ASP A 361 24.35 -8.31 15.33
C ASP A 361 24.06 -6.81 15.57
N LYS A 362 22.77 -6.48 15.73
CA LYS A 362 22.31 -5.14 16.11
C LYS A 362 22.00 -5.11 17.60
N HIS A 363 22.43 -4.04 18.24
CA HIS A 363 22.31 -3.83 19.68
C HIS A 363 21.58 -2.53 19.99
N ARG A 364 20.92 -2.49 21.13
CA ARG A 364 20.11 -1.36 21.56
C ARG A 364 20.94 -0.33 22.33
N THR A 365 20.65 0.96 22.08
CA THR A 365 21.08 2.09 22.90
C THR A 365 19.88 2.63 23.68
N THR A 366 20.02 2.81 25.00
CA THR A 366 18.99 3.43 25.83
C THR A 366 19.51 4.79 26.33
N ILE A 367 18.76 5.86 26.06
CA ILE A 367 19.06 7.24 26.49
C ILE A 367 17.92 7.69 27.39
N GLY A 368 18.23 7.98 28.65
CA GLY A 368 17.25 8.36 29.67
C GLY A 368 16.67 9.76 29.48
N ALA A 369 15.56 10.01 30.15
CA ALA A 369 14.86 11.29 30.10
C ALA A 369 15.78 12.46 30.47
N ASN A 370 15.62 13.61 29.79
CA ASN A 370 16.41 14.83 29.98
C ASN A 370 17.93 14.66 29.79
N ALA A 371 18.39 13.57 29.20
CA ALA A 371 19.80 13.38 28.89
C ALA A 371 20.27 14.34 27.79
N MET A 372 21.50 14.79 27.87
CA MET A 372 22.16 15.68 26.91
C MET A 372 23.28 14.91 26.19
N ILE A 373 23.08 14.58 24.94
CA ILE A 373 24.09 13.95 24.10
C ILE A 373 24.82 15.05 23.32
N GLY A 374 26.09 15.23 23.57
CA GLY A 374 26.90 16.26 22.93
C GLY A 374 27.09 16.02 21.41
N SER A 375 27.35 17.09 20.69
CA SER A 375 27.63 17.00 19.25
C SER A 375 28.83 16.11 18.96
N GLY A 376 28.73 15.25 17.93
CA GLY A 376 29.77 14.30 17.55
C GLY A 376 29.92 13.09 18.48
N ALA A 377 29.08 12.95 19.50
CA ALA A 377 29.16 11.81 20.42
C ALA A 377 28.83 10.49 19.72
N ILE A 378 29.61 9.45 20.02
CA ILE A 378 29.38 8.08 19.53
C ILE A 378 29.00 7.20 20.70
N LEU A 379 27.82 6.60 20.65
CA LEU A 379 27.32 5.65 21.64
C LEU A 379 27.43 4.24 21.05
N VAL A 380 28.42 3.47 21.52
CA VAL A 380 28.65 2.10 21.02
C VAL A 380 27.74 1.13 21.76
N ALA A 381 26.73 0.67 21.08
CA ALA A 381 25.71 -0.23 21.64
C ALA A 381 26.25 -1.67 21.93
N PRO A 382 25.69 -2.40 22.93
CA PRO A 382 24.67 -1.94 23.84
C PRO A 382 25.25 -0.99 24.91
N VAL A 383 24.52 0.08 25.20
CA VAL A 383 24.89 1.07 26.20
C VAL A 383 23.64 1.79 26.74
N THR A 384 23.68 2.11 28.04
CA THR A 384 22.63 2.87 28.72
C THR A 384 23.19 4.23 29.20
N ILE A 385 22.54 5.31 28.81
CA ILE A 385 22.77 6.65 29.29
C ILE A 385 21.65 7.01 30.27
N GLY A 386 21.96 7.20 31.53
CA GLY A 386 20.98 7.48 32.59
C GLY A 386 20.27 8.81 32.41
N ALA A 387 19.11 8.95 33.07
CA ALA A 387 18.32 10.18 33.01
C ALA A 387 19.13 11.40 33.51
N GLY A 388 19.04 12.54 32.79
CA GLY A 388 19.78 13.77 33.11
C GLY A 388 21.29 13.66 32.91
N ALA A 389 21.83 12.56 32.42
CA ALA A 389 23.26 12.44 32.14
C ALA A 389 23.70 13.33 30.97
N THR A 390 24.95 13.77 30.99
CA THR A 390 25.54 14.59 29.93
C THR A 390 26.71 13.89 29.30
N ILE A 391 26.65 13.67 27.99
CA ILE A 391 27.76 13.16 27.18
C ILE A 391 28.44 14.38 26.53
N GLY A 392 29.73 14.57 26.78
CA GLY A 392 30.49 15.67 26.18
C GLY A 392 30.59 15.58 24.67
N ALA A 393 30.80 16.72 24.02
CA ALA A 393 31.00 16.73 22.56
C ALA A 393 32.18 15.85 22.14
N ASN A 394 32.04 15.16 21.03
CA ASN A 394 33.02 14.18 20.47
C ASN A 394 33.43 13.07 21.47
N ALA A 395 32.64 12.81 22.49
CA ALA A 395 32.91 11.69 23.39
C ALA A 395 32.53 10.34 22.77
N VAL A 396 33.29 9.30 23.07
CA VAL A 396 32.98 7.93 22.69
C VAL A 396 32.64 7.11 23.92
N VAL A 397 31.35 6.81 24.10
CA VAL A 397 30.91 5.87 25.15
C VAL A 397 30.99 4.46 24.57
N THR A 398 31.89 3.65 25.13
CA THR A 398 32.18 2.33 24.57
C THR A 398 31.16 1.28 25.02
N LYS A 399 31.10 0.18 24.31
CA LYS A 399 30.17 -0.95 24.55
C LYS A 399 30.17 -1.37 26.02
N GLY A 400 28.99 -1.42 26.63
CA GLY A 400 28.80 -1.84 28.03
C GLY A 400 29.28 -0.83 29.08
N GLN A 401 29.74 0.36 28.69
CA GLN A 401 30.10 1.43 29.60
C GLN A 401 28.90 2.33 29.88
N ASP A 402 27.99 1.85 30.71
CA ASP A 402 26.81 2.62 31.09
C ASP A 402 27.17 3.89 31.83
N VAL A 403 26.42 4.97 31.63
CA VAL A 403 26.57 6.26 32.26
C VAL A 403 25.45 6.47 33.26
N ALA A 404 25.77 6.66 34.52
CA ALA A 404 24.78 6.84 35.58
C ALA A 404 23.93 8.12 35.38
N GLY A 405 22.71 8.13 35.95
CA GLY A 405 21.83 9.30 35.90
C GLY A 405 22.51 10.54 36.49
N GLY A 406 22.36 11.71 35.84
CA GLY A 406 22.97 12.98 36.22
C GLY A 406 24.48 13.06 36.03
N GLN A 407 25.15 12.00 35.64
CA GLN A 407 26.59 11.97 35.45
C GLN A 407 27.02 12.71 34.18
N THR A 408 28.12 13.44 34.24
CA THR A 408 28.76 14.03 33.06
C THR A 408 30.02 13.22 32.69
N VAL A 409 30.12 12.80 31.43
CA VAL A 409 31.29 12.07 30.89
C VAL A 409 31.80 12.75 29.62
N ALA A 410 33.11 12.70 29.40
CA ALA A 410 33.73 13.27 28.20
C ALA A 410 34.98 12.47 27.77
N GLY A 411 35.49 12.71 26.59
CA GLY A 411 36.72 12.16 26.06
C GLY A 411 36.55 10.87 25.26
N ILE A 412 37.69 10.25 24.87
CA ILE A 412 37.78 9.03 24.08
C ILE A 412 38.78 8.07 24.74
N PRO A 413 38.34 6.97 25.37
CA PRO A 413 36.96 6.68 25.71
C PRO A 413 36.43 7.68 26.77
N ALA A 414 35.11 7.83 26.83
CA ALA A 414 34.45 8.74 27.76
C ALA A 414 34.79 8.39 29.22
N ARG A 415 35.06 9.38 30.05
CA ARG A 415 35.33 9.26 31.49
C ARG A 415 34.50 10.27 32.25
N PRO A 416 34.12 9.97 33.52
CA PRO A 416 33.46 10.92 34.38
C PRO A 416 34.30 12.19 34.58
N LEU A 417 33.61 13.34 34.55
CA LEU A 417 34.23 14.60 34.97
C LEU A 417 33.95 14.84 36.45
N PRO A 418 34.87 15.50 37.17
CA PRO A 418 34.62 15.88 38.57
C PRO A 418 33.38 16.79 38.65
N ASN A 419 32.59 16.59 39.72
CA ASN A 419 31.47 17.49 40.01
C ASN A 419 32.00 18.90 40.23
N ARG A 420 31.44 19.90 39.55
CA ARG A 420 31.71 21.31 39.79
C ARG A 420 30.94 21.80 40.97
#